data_f77efaa1c753f3396b297086ca369319
#
_entry.id   f77efaa1c753f3396b297086ca369319
#
_cell.length_a   1.000
_cell.length_b   1.000
_cell.length_c   1.000
_cell.angle_alpha   90.00
_cell.angle_beta   90.00
_cell.angle_gamma   90.00
#
_symmetry.space_group_name_H-M   'P 1'
#
loop_
_entity.id
_entity.type
_entity.pdbx_description
1 polymer ?
#
loop_
_entity_poly.entity_id
_entity_poly.type
_entity_poly.pdbx_seq_one_letter_code
_entity_poly.pdbx_strand_id
1 'polypeptide(L)'
;DIYEEAAHHNAVFVGRDEDGVPRYAHQRGTAGNFRLDVKGSDKAFNFCYRGEGERLFVFEAPIDLLSFLCLFKKDWQKQSYLALGGVGEKALLRFLSDRPNIKTVYLCLDSDQAGNDACSRLVELMPEGLTVHRLIPLFKDWNEVQTRRGEIADGKYIREAIYGLKEPPQEETVEIIRMSEVDTQTVEWLWEPYIPFGKVTIVQGNPGEGKTT
;
A
#
# COMPACT_ATOMS: atom_id res chain seq x y z
N ASP A 1 3.58 2.91 -19.12
CA ASP A 1 2.73 3.91 -19.79
C ASP A 1 1.27 3.45 -19.82
N ILE A 2 0.34 4.42 -19.83
CA ILE A 2 -1.10 4.16 -19.93
C ILE A 2 -1.62 4.93 -21.13
N TYR A 3 -2.41 4.26 -21.96
CA TYR A 3 -3.02 4.83 -23.19
C TYR A 3 -4.53 4.54 -23.20
N GLU A 4 -5.23 5.18 -24.10
CA GLU A 4 -6.62 4.92 -24.43
C GLU A 4 -6.69 4.13 -25.76
N GLU A 5 -7.49 3.07 -25.78
CA GLU A 5 -7.86 2.36 -27.02
C GLU A 5 -9.00 3.11 -27.71
N ALA A 6 -8.84 3.42 -29.00
CA ALA A 6 -9.67 4.40 -29.70
C ALA A 6 -11.12 3.93 -29.98
N ALA A 7 -11.38 2.62 -30.11
CA ALA A 7 -12.69 2.13 -30.53
C ALA A 7 -13.70 2.02 -29.38
N HIS A 8 -13.21 1.61 -28.19
CA HIS A 8 -14.07 1.34 -27.02
C HIS A 8 -13.66 2.16 -25.80
N HIS A 9 -12.66 3.02 -25.93
CA HIS A 9 -12.12 3.85 -24.84
C HIS A 9 -11.60 3.03 -23.65
N ASN A 10 -11.08 1.83 -23.92
CA ASN A 10 -10.45 0.99 -22.89
C ASN A 10 -9.13 1.58 -22.45
N ALA A 11 -8.77 1.43 -21.18
CA ALA A 11 -7.44 1.73 -20.70
C ALA A 11 -6.45 0.66 -21.15
N VAL A 12 -5.31 1.08 -21.72
CA VAL A 12 -4.24 0.18 -22.20
C VAL A 12 -2.99 0.40 -21.35
N PHE A 13 -2.61 -0.63 -20.58
CA PHE A 13 -1.42 -0.65 -19.76
C PHE A 13 -0.28 -1.28 -20.54
N VAL A 14 0.80 -0.51 -20.76
CA VAL A 14 1.92 -0.95 -21.59
C VAL A 14 3.15 -1.19 -20.74
N GLY A 15 3.71 -2.38 -20.87
CA GLY A 15 5.01 -2.75 -20.32
C GLY A 15 6.09 -2.67 -21.41
N ARG A 16 7.27 -2.16 -21.03
CA ARG A 16 8.40 -1.92 -21.92
C ARG A 16 9.65 -2.63 -21.43
N ASP A 17 10.54 -2.97 -22.36
CA ASP A 17 11.89 -3.39 -22.04
C ASP A 17 12.78 -2.19 -21.65
N GLU A 18 14.07 -2.44 -21.45
CA GLU A 18 15.06 -1.43 -21.05
C GLU A 18 15.34 -0.40 -22.14
N ASP A 19 15.18 -0.79 -23.42
CA ASP A 19 15.31 0.10 -24.58
C ASP A 19 14.05 0.94 -24.82
N GLY A 20 13.03 0.79 -23.96
CA GLY A 20 11.76 1.48 -24.09
C GLY A 20 10.82 0.89 -25.14
N VAL A 21 11.14 -0.30 -25.71
CA VAL A 21 10.29 -0.96 -26.71
C VAL A 21 9.10 -1.61 -26.01
N PRO A 22 7.85 -1.39 -26.48
CA PRO A 22 6.67 -2.08 -25.97
C PRO A 22 6.75 -3.59 -26.19
N ARG A 23 6.64 -4.38 -25.12
CA ARG A 23 6.67 -5.85 -25.14
C ARG A 23 5.39 -6.48 -24.63
N TYR A 24 4.63 -5.74 -23.85
CA TYR A 24 3.39 -6.20 -23.25
C TYR A 24 2.34 -5.09 -23.31
N ALA A 25 1.10 -5.45 -23.55
CA ALA A 25 -0.03 -4.55 -23.42
C ALA A 25 -1.26 -5.31 -22.88
N HIS A 26 -1.90 -4.70 -21.89
CA HIS A 26 -3.14 -5.18 -21.27
C HIS A 26 -4.24 -4.15 -21.43
N GLN A 27 -5.38 -4.56 -21.96
CA GLN A 27 -6.57 -3.72 -22.07
C GLN A 27 -7.52 -3.99 -20.89
N ARG A 28 -8.03 -2.91 -20.31
CA ARG A 28 -9.05 -2.93 -19.26
C ARG A 28 -10.21 -2.04 -19.67
N GLY A 29 -11.43 -2.60 -19.66
CA GLY A 29 -12.64 -1.83 -19.91
C GLY A 29 -12.84 -0.72 -18.87
N THR A 30 -13.18 0.47 -19.36
CA THR A 30 -13.61 1.60 -18.51
C THR A 30 -15.10 1.48 -18.15
N ALA A 31 -15.86 0.71 -18.93
CA ALA A 31 -17.24 0.35 -18.66
C ALA A 31 -17.36 -1.18 -18.66
N GLY A 32 -17.66 -1.78 -17.50
CA GLY A 32 -17.83 -3.23 -17.36
C GLY A 32 -16.53 -4.00 -17.09
N ASN A 33 -16.57 -5.33 -17.32
CA ASN A 33 -15.52 -6.26 -16.85
C ASN A 33 -14.56 -6.72 -17.96
N PHE A 34 -14.46 -5.98 -19.07
CA PHE A 34 -13.58 -6.35 -20.17
C PHE A 34 -12.11 -6.31 -19.73
N ARG A 35 -11.38 -7.37 -20.03
CA ARG A 35 -9.92 -7.47 -19.84
C ARG A 35 -9.32 -8.38 -20.91
N LEU A 36 -8.21 -7.96 -21.49
CA LEU A 36 -7.55 -8.69 -22.55
C LEU A 36 -6.04 -8.38 -22.57
N ASP A 37 -5.22 -9.42 -22.56
CA ASP A 37 -3.81 -9.27 -22.96
C ASP A 37 -3.73 -9.21 -24.49
N VAL A 38 -3.10 -8.18 -25.03
CA VAL A 38 -2.96 -8.01 -26.49
C VAL A 38 -2.13 -9.17 -27.05
N LYS A 39 -2.56 -9.73 -28.17
CA LYS A 39 -1.87 -10.85 -28.83
C LYS A 39 -0.41 -10.52 -29.12
N GLY A 40 0.49 -11.40 -28.77
CA GLY A 40 1.94 -11.22 -28.92
C GLY A 40 2.61 -10.54 -27.73
N SER A 41 1.86 -10.21 -26.67
CA SER A 41 2.42 -9.70 -25.43
C SER A 41 3.29 -10.73 -24.72
N ASP A 42 4.45 -10.29 -24.23
CA ASP A 42 5.31 -11.08 -23.35
C ASP A 42 5.12 -10.65 -21.90
N LYS A 43 4.55 -11.55 -21.09
CA LYS A 43 4.25 -11.30 -19.66
C LYS A 43 5.49 -11.02 -18.80
N ALA A 44 6.69 -11.33 -19.27
CA ALA A 44 7.92 -10.97 -18.59
C ALA A 44 8.12 -9.44 -18.50
N PHE A 45 7.53 -8.67 -19.39
CA PHE A 45 7.65 -7.22 -19.48
C PHE A 45 6.39 -6.49 -19.03
N ASN A 46 5.73 -6.96 -17.98
CA ASN A 46 4.45 -6.42 -17.57
C ASN A 46 4.53 -4.95 -17.11
N PHE A 47 3.36 -4.35 -16.91
CA PHE A 47 3.23 -2.96 -16.48
C PHE A 47 3.97 -2.72 -15.16
N CYS A 48 4.88 -1.76 -15.14
CA CYS A 48 5.68 -1.44 -13.98
C CYS A 48 6.07 0.04 -13.92
N TYR A 49 6.47 0.47 -12.74
CA TYR A 49 7.19 1.71 -12.49
C TYR A 49 8.52 1.39 -11.81
N ARG A 50 9.60 1.99 -12.28
CA ARG A 50 10.98 1.77 -11.78
C ARG A 50 11.43 3.01 -11.02
N GLY A 51 11.33 2.97 -9.68
CA GLY A 51 11.90 3.97 -8.80
C GLY A 51 13.38 3.67 -8.48
N GLU A 52 14.08 4.59 -7.83
CA GLU A 52 15.49 4.42 -7.46
C GLU A 52 15.69 3.68 -6.13
N GLY A 53 14.63 3.53 -5.32
CA GLY A 53 14.69 2.90 -4.01
C GLY A 53 14.87 1.38 -4.05
N GLU A 54 15.06 0.79 -2.88
CA GLU A 54 15.37 -0.63 -2.69
C GLU A 54 14.11 -1.50 -2.44
N ARG A 55 12.89 -0.93 -2.59
CA ARG A 55 11.62 -1.60 -2.31
C ARG A 55 10.83 -1.82 -3.59
N LEU A 56 10.30 -3.03 -3.74
CA LEU A 56 9.41 -3.40 -4.84
C LEU A 56 8.05 -3.83 -4.28
N PHE A 57 6.98 -3.25 -4.82
CA PHE A 57 5.60 -3.63 -4.54
C PHE A 57 5.01 -4.37 -5.73
N VAL A 58 4.46 -5.57 -5.49
CA VAL A 58 4.01 -6.51 -6.53
C VAL A 58 2.51 -6.72 -6.41
N PHE A 59 1.79 -6.52 -7.51
CA PHE A 59 0.33 -6.60 -7.60
C PHE A 59 -0.09 -7.63 -8.65
N GLU A 60 -1.32 -8.12 -8.52
CA GLU A 60 -1.87 -9.03 -9.53
C GLU A 60 -2.19 -8.30 -10.83
N ALA A 61 -2.81 -7.13 -10.77
CA ALA A 61 -3.21 -6.35 -11.93
C ALA A 61 -2.75 -4.88 -11.87
N PRO A 62 -2.61 -4.19 -13.03
CA PRO A 62 -2.25 -2.77 -13.09
C PRO A 62 -3.21 -1.86 -12.32
N ILE A 63 -4.51 -2.20 -12.27
CA ILE A 63 -5.52 -1.39 -11.57
C ILE A 63 -5.28 -1.40 -10.05
N ASP A 64 -4.86 -2.53 -9.49
CA ASP A 64 -4.55 -2.64 -8.06
C ASP A 64 -3.32 -1.83 -7.70
N LEU A 65 -2.28 -1.86 -8.55
CA LEU A 65 -1.10 -1.02 -8.43
C LEU A 65 -1.49 0.48 -8.39
N LEU A 66 -2.31 0.95 -9.34
CA LEU A 66 -2.74 2.34 -9.38
C LEU A 66 -3.60 2.71 -8.16
N SER A 67 -4.49 1.81 -7.74
CA SER A 67 -5.32 1.99 -6.55
C SER A 67 -4.48 2.11 -5.29
N PHE A 68 -3.45 1.27 -5.15
CA PHE A 68 -2.47 1.37 -4.08
C PHE A 68 -1.74 2.73 -4.08
N LEU A 69 -1.30 3.22 -5.24
CA LEU A 69 -0.68 4.54 -5.34
C LEU A 69 -1.65 5.68 -4.97
N CYS A 70 -2.94 5.54 -5.24
CA CYS A 70 -3.96 6.50 -4.81
C CYS A 70 -4.15 6.51 -3.28
N LEU A 71 -3.96 5.38 -2.62
CA LEU A 71 -4.02 5.26 -1.15
C LEU A 71 -2.73 5.78 -0.49
N PHE A 72 -1.57 5.49 -1.07
CA PHE A 72 -0.24 5.76 -0.50
C PHE A 72 0.56 6.74 -1.36
N LYS A 73 0.11 7.99 -1.42
CA LYS A 73 0.66 9.03 -2.31
C LYS A 73 2.05 9.55 -1.91
N LYS A 74 2.43 9.40 -0.64
CA LYS A 74 3.68 10.01 -0.14
C LYS A 74 4.89 9.24 -0.66
N ASP A 75 5.82 9.95 -1.31
CA ASP A 75 7.12 9.43 -1.77
C ASP A 75 7.05 8.19 -2.68
N TRP A 76 5.91 7.97 -3.35
CA TRP A 76 5.70 6.79 -4.19
C TRP A 76 6.74 6.68 -5.32
N GLN A 77 7.18 7.80 -5.88
CA GLN A 77 8.17 7.81 -6.99
C GLN A 77 9.52 7.21 -6.60
N LYS A 78 9.83 7.15 -5.31
CA LYS A 78 11.08 6.57 -4.82
C LYS A 78 11.11 5.05 -4.92
N GLN A 79 9.95 4.41 -4.92
CA GLN A 79 9.84 2.95 -4.87
C GLN A 79 9.54 2.37 -6.25
N SER A 80 9.68 1.06 -6.38
CA SER A 80 9.34 0.33 -7.60
C SER A 80 8.02 -0.43 -7.43
N TYR A 81 7.26 -0.54 -8.53
CA TYR A 81 5.95 -1.18 -8.55
C TYR A 81 5.82 -2.05 -9.79
N LEU A 82 5.26 -3.24 -9.65
CA LEU A 82 5.10 -4.23 -10.71
C LEU A 82 3.71 -4.87 -10.65
N ALA A 83 3.04 -4.95 -11.79
CA ALA A 83 1.87 -5.81 -11.96
C ALA A 83 2.28 -7.11 -12.66
N LEU A 84 1.80 -8.26 -12.17
CA LEU A 84 2.13 -9.58 -12.73
C LEU A 84 1.30 -9.91 -13.99
N GLY A 85 0.12 -9.28 -14.14
CA GLY A 85 -0.87 -9.63 -15.17
C GLY A 85 -1.48 -11.00 -14.91
N GLY A 86 -1.79 -11.29 -13.65
CA GLY A 86 -2.27 -12.53 -13.07
C GLY A 86 -1.36 -12.98 -11.93
N VAL A 87 -1.19 -14.29 -11.74
CA VAL A 87 -0.47 -14.88 -10.61
C VAL A 87 0.88 -15.53 -11.00
N GLY A 88 1.38 -15.25 -12.21
CA GLY A 88 2.62 -15.85 -12.72
C GLY A 88 3.89 -15.16 -12.24
N GLU A 89 5.02 -15.87 -12.23
CA GLU A 89 6.31 -15.42 -11.69
C GLU A 89 7.19 -14.65 -12.68
N LYS A 90 6.95 -14.79 -14.01
CA LYS A 90 7.88 -14.31 -15.06
C LYS A 90 8.26 -12.85 -14.95
N ALA A 91 7.26 -11.96 -14.72
CA ALA A 91 7.49 -10.54 -14.60
C ALA A 91 8.33 -10.19 -13.37
N LEU A 92 8.08 -10.88 -12.25
CA LEU A 92 8.79 -10.65 -11.00
C LEU A 92 10.26 -11.08 -11.10
N LEU A 93 10.52 -12.29 -11.57
CA LEU A 93 11.89 -12.80 -11.72
C LEU A 93 12.71 -11.95 -12.69
N ARG A 94 12.10 -11.55 -13.81
CA ARG A 94 12.72 -10.60 -14.75
C ARG A 94 13.03 -9.27 -14.07
N PHE A 95 12.05 -8.67 -13.40
CA PHE A 95 12.22 -7.38 -12.75
C PHE A 95 13.34 -7.39 -11.70
N LEU A 96 13.43 -8.45 -10.89
CA LEU A 96 14.49 -8.61 -9.89
C LEU A 96 15.88 -8.81 -10.53
N SER A 97 15.94 -9.53 -11.66
CA SER A 97 17.19 -9.67 -12.42
C SER A 97 17.68 -8.34 -12.98
N ASP A 98 16.77 -7.51 -13.51
CA ASP A 98 17.09 -6.20 -14.07
C ASP A 98 17.39 -5.15 -12.98
N ARG A 99 17.01 -5.40 -11.72
CA ARG A 99 17.09 -4.45 -10.59
C ARG A 99 17.72 -5.07 -9.33
N PRO A 100 19.03 -5.36 -9.36
CA PRO A 100 19.74 -5.98 -8.23
C PRO A 100 19.83 -5.10 -6.98
N ASN A 101 19.47 -3.81 -7.08
CA ASN A 101 19.39 -2.89 -5.95
C ASN A 101 18.15 -3.14 -5.06
N ILE A 102 17.17 -3.92 -5.50
CA ILE A 102 16.01 -4.27 -4.68
C ILE A 102 16.45 -5.17 -3.53
N LYS A 103 16.07 -4.81 -2.30
CA LYS A 103 16.34 -5.57 -1.07
C LYS A 103 15.09 -6.08 -0.41
N THR A 104 13.97 -5.39 -0.64
CA THR A 104 12.69 -5.74 0.00
C THR A 104 11.58 -5.84 -1.03
N VAL A 105 10.84 -6.94 -0.99
CA VAL A 105 9.69 -7.18 -1.85
C VAL A 105 8.42 -7.26 -1.00
N TYR A 106 7.42 -6.48 -1.38
CA TYR A 106 6.08 -6.52 -0.80
C TYR A 106 5.12 -7.18 -1.78
N LEU A 107 4.62 -8.36 -1.43
CA LEU A 107 3.60 -9.07 -2.20
C LEU A 107 2.22 -8.53 -1.83
N CYS A 108 1.62 -7.76 -2.71
CA CYS A 108 0.35 -7.06 -2.56
C CYS A 108 -0.75 -7.69 -3.45
N LEU A 109 -0.75 -9.03 -3.59
CA LEU A 109 -1.71 -9.76 -4.41
C LEU A 109 -3.10 -9.78 -3.74
N ASP A 110 -4.11 -10.25 -4.45
CA ASP A 110 -5.47 -10.37 -3.95
C ASP A 110 -5.56 -11.21 -2.67
N SER A 111 -6.58 -10.97 -1.84
CA SER A 111 -6.79 -11.68 -0.56
C SER A 111 -7.59 -12.99 -0.72
N ASP A 112 -7.78 -13.45 -1.96
CA ASP A 112 -8.42 -14.73 -2.24
C ASP A 112 -7.42 -15.92 -2.21
N GLN A 113 -7.94 -17.14 -2.39
CA GLN A 113 -7.11 -18.36 -2.35
C GLN A 113 -6.02 -18.34 -3.43
N ALA A 114 -6.35 -17.90 -4.65
CA ALA A 114 -5.39 -17.85 -5.76
C ALA A 114 -4.22 -16.89 -5.48
N GLY A 115 -4.51 -15.70 -4.92
CA GLY A 115 -3.50 -14.73 -4.50
C GLY A 115 -2.63 -15.25 -3.35
N ASN A 116 -3.21 -15.96 -2.38
CA ASN A 116 -2.47 -16.55 -1.27
C ASN A 116 -1.54 -17.68 -1.73
N ASP A 117 -2.03 -18.59 -2.57
CA ASP A 117 -1.23 -19.69 -3.16
C ASP A 117 -0.10 -19.12 -4.03
N ALA A 118 -0.39 -18.06 -4.80
CA ALA A 118 0.63 -17.38 -5.59
C ALA A 118 1.71 -16.74 -4.70
N CYS A 119 1.34 -16.11 -3.60
CA CYS A 119 2.32 -15.54 -2.66
C CYS A 119 3.25 -16.62 -2.10
N SER A 120 2.71 -17.75 -1.66
CA SER A 120 3.52 -18.88 -1.14
C SER A 120 4.52 -19.34 -2.18
N ARG A 121 4.06 -19.59 -3.41
CA ARG A 121 4.92 -20.01 -4.53
C ARG A 121 5.98 -18.96 -4.89
N LEU A 122 5.60 -17.67 -4.92
CA LEU A 122 6.53 -16.59 -5.27
C LEU A 122 7.63 -16.45 -4.22
N VAL A 123 7.32 -16.63 -2.92
CA VAL A 123 8.32 -16.61 -1.84
C VAL A 123 9.39 -17.69 -2.06
N GLU A 124 8.99 -18.90 -2.46
CA GLU A 124 9.93 -20.00 -2.74
C GLU A 124 10.86 -19.74 -3.93
N LEU A 125 10.42 -18.88 -4.86
CA LEU A 125 11.19 -18.53 -6.06
C LEU A 125 12.07 -17.29 -5.89
N MET A 126 12.01 -16.61 -4.73
CA MET A 126 12.81 -15.39 -4.50
C MET A 126 14.30 -15.70 -4.43
N PRO A 127 15.14 -14.87 -5.03
CA PRO A 127 16.59 -14.92 -4.81
C PRO A 127 16.94 -14.79 -3.32
N GLU A 128 18.03 -15.45 -2.92
CA GLU A 128 18.57 -15.34 -1.56
C GLU A 128 18.94 -13.88 -1.23
N GLY A 129 18.76 -13.52 0.04
CA GLY A 129 19.11 -12.18 0.54
C GLY A 129 18.01 -11.12 0.40
N LEU A 130 16.85 -11.45 -0.19
CA LEU A 130 15.69 -10.57 -0.21
C LEU A 130 14.83 -10.73 1.05
N THR A 131 14.41 -9.59 1.60
CA THR A 131 13.34 -9.57 2.61
C THR A 131 11.99 -9.54 1.91
N VAL A 132 11.10 -10.49 2.22
CA VAL A 132 9.78 -10.59 1.59
C VAL A 132 8.68 -10.40 2.63
N HIS A 133 7.74 -9.49 2.34
CA HIS A 133 6.57 -9.22 3.16
C HIS A 133 5.30 -9.45 2.35
N ARG A 134 4.24 -9.88 3.03
CA ARG A 134 2.89 -9.95 2.47
C ARG A 134 2.08 -8.76 2.97
N LEU A 135 1.55 -7.93 2.05
CA LEU A 135 0.53 -6.93 2.35
C LEU A 135 -0.82 -7.41 1.84
N ILE A 136 -1.74 -7.65 2.75
CA ILE A 136 -3.07 -8.19 2.43
C ILE A 136 -4.05 -7.02 2.32
N PRO A 137 -4.77 -6.87 1.19
CA PRO A 137 -5.82 -5.86 1.09
C PRO A 137 -6.98 -6.18 2.04
N LEU A 138 -7.62 -5.15 2.61
CA LEU A 138 -8.74 -5.29 3.55
C LEU A 138 -9.96 -5.97 2.93
N PHE A 139 -10.18 -5.71 1.65
CA PHE A 139 -11.20 -6.35 0.83
C PHE A 139 -10.53 -7.37 -0.10
N LYS A 140 -11.19 -7.76 -1.19
CA LYS A 140 -10.65 -8.73 -2.12
C LYS A 140 -9.32 -8.28 -2.74
N ASP A 141 -9.28 -7.04 -3.22
CA ASP A 141 -8.14 -6.45 -3.93
C ASP A 141 -7.94 -4.97 -3.55
N TRP A 142 -6.85 -4.36 -4.00
CA TRP A 142 -6.53 -2.96 -3.69
C TRP A 142 -7.45 -1.96 -4.40
N ASN A 143 -8.04 -2.34 -5.54
CA ASN A 143 -9.04 -1.51 -6.20
C ASN A 143 -10.33 -1.44 -5.38
N GLU A 144 -10.76 -2.54 -4.78
CA GLU A 144 -11.91 -2.54 -3.88
C GLU A 144 -11.62 -1.72 -2.61
N VAL A 145 -10.42 -1.81 -2.02
CA VAL A 145 -9.99 -0.95 -0.90
C VAL A 145 -10.09 0.53 -1.27
N GLN A 146 -9.61 0.91 -2.46
CA GLN A 146 -9.63 2.30 -2.93
C GLN A 146 -11.08 2.79 -3.17
N THR A 147 -11.92 2.00 -3.80
CA THR A 147 -13.31 2.38 -4.10
C THR A 147 -14.19 2.45 -2.86
N ARG A 148 -13.94 1.60 -1.88
CA ARG A 148 -14.68 1.51 -0.60
C ARG A 148 -13.98 2.24 0.56
N ARG A 149 -12.96 3.06 0.29
CA ARG A 149 -12.21 3.75 1.35
C ARG A 149 -13.05 4.58 2.31
N GLY A 150 -14.21 5.08 1.87
CA GLY A 150 -15.16 5.81 2.71
C GLY A 150 -15.87 4.94 3.75
N GLU A 151 -15.87 3.62 3.59
CA GLU A 151 -16.42 2.65 4.54
C GLU A 151 -15.40 2.29 5.64
N ILE A 152 -14.13 2.66 5.46
CA ILE A 152 -13.06 2.40 6.42
C ILE A 152 -13.13 3.49 7.49
N ALA A 153 -13.79 3.20 8.61
CA ALA A 153 -14.33 4.16 9.56
C ALA A 153 -13.32 5.11 10.24
N ASP A 154 -12.02 4.81 10.29
CA ASP A 154 -11.06 5.60 11.09
C ASP A 154 -9.63 5.67 10.55
N GLY A 155 -9.38 5.20 9.35
CA GLY A 155 -8.04 5.13 8.78
C GLY A 155 -7.06 4.21 9.54
N LYS A 156 -7.54 3.41 10.48
CA LYS A 156 -6.74 2.48 11.27
C LYS A 156 -6.07 1.46 10.37
N TYR A 157 -6.82 0.91 9.42
CA TYR A 157 -6.29 -0.04 8.44
C TYR A 157 -5.20 0.56 7.55
N ILE A 158 -5.39 1.82 7.09
CA ILE A 158 -4.37 2.52 6.31
C ILE A 158 -3.11 2.72 7.16
N ARG A 159 -3.26 3.03 8.44
CA ARG A 159 -2.13 3.13 9.37
C ARG A 159 -1.44 1.79 9.59
N GLU A 160 -2.16 0.72 9.79
CA GLU A 160 -1.61 -0.63 9.96
C GLU A 160 -0.89 -1.11 8.69
N ALA A 161 -1.44 -0.85 7.49
CA ALA A 161 -0.76 -1.10 6.24
C ALA A 161 0.49 -0.22 6.05
N ILE A 162 0.44 1.05 6.50
CA ILE A 162 1.60 1.95 6.52
C ILE A 162 2.64 1.51 7.56
N TYR A 163 2.23 1.02 8.73
CA TYR A 163 3.14 0.48 9.74
C TYR A 163 3.80 -0.81 9.28
N GLY A 164 3.14 -1.64 8.48
CA GLY A 164 3.78 -2.76 7.80
C GLY A 164 4.84 -2.31 6.77
N LEU A 165 4.80 -1.07 6.31
CA LEU A 165 5.79 -0.44 5.42
C LEU A 165 6.91 0.29 6.18
N LYS A 166 6.73 0.60 7.45
CA LYS A 166 7.80 1.00 8.36
C LYS A 166 8.33 -0.27 9.01
N GLU A 167 9.60 -0.27 9.33
CA GLU A 167 10.14 -1.29 10.24
C GLU A 167 9.18 -1.45 11.42
N PRO A 168 8.89 -2.70 11.84
CA PRO A 168 8.01 -2.91 12.97
C PRO A 168 8.48 -1.96 14.08
N PRO A 169 7.56 -1.27 14.78
CA PRO A 169 7.95 -0.48 15.91
C PRO A 169 8.85 -1.39 16.75
N GLN A 170 10.06 -0.93 17.04
CA GLN A 170 10.88 -1.60 18.04
C GLN A 170 9.91 -1.86 19.19
N GLU A 171 9.82 -3.09 19.64
CA GLU A 171 8.98 -3.43 20.79
C GLU A 171 9.24 -2.34 21.82
N GLU A 172 8.32 -1.39 21.94
CA GLU A 172 8.27 -0.52 23.09
C GLU A 172 8.00 -1.51 24.21
N THR A 173 9.06 -1.88 24.91
CA THR A 173 8.92 -2.58 26.17
C THR A 173 8.03 -1.68 27.00
N VAL A 174 6.78 -2.09 27.16
CA VAL A 174 5.83 -1.42 28.06
C VAL A 174 6.45 -1.54 29.44
N GLU A 175 7.14 -0.48 29.86
CA GLU A 175 7.68 -0.39 31.21
C GLU A 175 6.50 -0.24 32.14
N ILE A 176 6.12 -1.34 32.78
CA ILE A 176 5.03 -1.36 33.77
C ILE A 176 5.60 -0.76 35.05
N ILE A 177 5.41 0.54 35.22
CA ILE A 177 5.76 1.23 36.47
C ILE A 177 4.61 0.99 37.46
N ARG A 178 4.94 0.50 38.65
CA ARG A 178 3.94 0.36 39.74
C ARG A 178 3.49 1.75 40.18
N MET A 179 2.20 1.93 40.39
CA MET A 179 1.63 3.21 40.87
C MET A 179 2.33 3.74 42.15
N SER A 180 2.88 2.86 42.97
CA SER A 180 3.66 3.22 44.18
C SER A 180 5.05 3.78 43.89
N GLU A 181 5.53 3.67 42.64
CA GLU A 181 6.85 4.16 42.16
C GLU A 181 6.71 5.45 41.37
N VAL A 182 5.48 5.94 41.18
CA VAL A 182 5.19 7.19 40.48
C VAL A 182 5.21 8.34 41.50
N ASP A 183 6.20 9.23 41.36
CA ASP A 183 6.21 10.47 42.14
C ASP A 183 5.00 11.33 41.79
N THR A 184 4.15 11.62 42.78
CA THR A 184 3.00 12.50 42.60
C THR A 184 3.46 13.94 42.44
N GLN A 185 3.30 14.50 41.25
CA GLN A 185 3.54 15.93 41.03
C GLN A 185 2.30 16.73 41.51
N THR A 186 2.54 17.79 42.25
CA THR A 186 1.52 18.78 42.61
C THR A 186 1.04 19.47 41.32
N VAL A 187 -0.28 19.39 41.11
CA VAL A 187 -0.90 20.07 39.96
C VAL A 187 -1.13 21.54 40.33
N GLU A 188 -0.52 22.45 39.59
CA GLU A 188 -0.88 23.86 39.68
C GLU A 188 -2.13 24.12 38.86
N TRP A 189 -3.11 24.81 39.44
CA TRP A 189 -4.41 25.05 38.84
C TRP A 189 -4.59 26.49 38.43
N LEU A 190 -5.03 26.71 37.17
CA LEU A 190 -5.62 28.01 36.74
C LEU A 190 -7.03 28.18 37.34
N TRP A 191 -7.78 27.10 37.40
CA TRP A 191 -9.10 27.00 38.02
C TRP A 191 -9.32 25.60 38.60
N GLU A 192 -9.15 25.50 39.90
CA GLU A 192 -9.25 24.21 40.64
C GLU A 192 -10.72 23.76 40.75
N PRO A 193 -11.04 22.47 40.58
CA PRO A 193 -10.20 21.37 40.04
C PRO A 193 -10.33 21.19 38.52
N TYR A 194 -10.68 22.22 37.75
CA TYR A 194 -11.16 22.11 36.37
C TYR A 194 -10.09 22.39 35.32
N ILE A 195 -9.22 23.37 35.54
CA ILE A 195 -8.23 23.80 34.53
C ILE A 195 -6.83 23.80 35.14
N PRO A 196 -6.01 22.75 34.88
CA PRO A 196 -4.61 22.72 35.30
C PRO A 196 -3.73 23.60 34.42
N PHE A 197 -2.70 24.22 34.99
CA PHE A 197 -1.68 24.94 34.24
C PHE A 197 -0.86 23.98 33.34
N GLY A 198 -0.51 24.46 32.14
CA GLY A 198 0.37 23.72 31.23
C GLY A 198 -0.24 22.45 30.62
N LYS A 199 -1.55 22.23 30.74
CA LYS A 199 -2.27 21.10 30.16
C LYS A 199 -3.34 21.58 29.19
N VAL A 200 -3.68 20.74 28.20
CA VAL A 200 -4.81 21.00 27.31
C VAL A 200 -6.10 20.56 28.00
N THR A 201 -7.02 21.49 28.17
CA THR A 201 -8.35 21.22 28.75
C THR A 201 -9.40 21.37 27.67
N ILE A 202 -10.25 20.34 27.51
CA ILE A 202 -11.39 20.37 26.59
C ILE A 202 -12.64 20.74 27.36
N VAL A 203 -13.25 21.87 27.01
CA VAL A 203 -14.55 22.31 27.57
C VAL A 203 -15.63 21.95 26.56
N GLN A 204 -16.53 21.05 26.93
CA GLN A 204 -17.65 20.62 26.11
C GLN A 204 -18.98 21.04 26.73
N GLY A 205 -19.93 21.48 25.91
CA GLY A 205 -21.30 21.80 26.30
C GLY A 205 -22.15 22.08 25.07
N ASN A 206 -23.48 22.13 25.25
CA ASN A 206 -24.42 22.40 24.16
C ASN A 206 -24.35 23.85 23.64
N PRO A 207 -24.84 24.15 22.44
CA PRO A 207 -24.97 25.50 21.95
C PRO A 207 -25.82 26.37 22.91
N GLY A 208 -25.33 27.55 23.27
CA GLY A 208 -26.04 28.46 24.19
C GLY A 208 -25.70 28.33 25.68
N GLU A 209 -24.83 27.41 26.09
CA GLU A 209 -24.42 27.19 27.50
C GLU A 209 -23.22 28.06 27.95
N GLY A 210 -22.99 29.21 27.31
CA GLY A 210 -22.01 30.22 27.76
C GLY A 210 -20.54 29.79 27.71
N LYS A 211 -20.16 28.93 26.74
CA LYS A 211 -18.77 28.50 26.56
C LYS A 211 -17.83 29.60 26.06
N THR A 212 -18.40 30.66 25.48
CA THR A 212 -17.68 31.86 25.05
C THR A 212 -18.49 33.07 25.51
N THR A 213 -17.93 33.85 26.36
CA THR A 213 -18.37 35.22 26.69
C THR A 213 -17.53 36.22 25.91
#